data_d59255d23bc98256e0f3feca289078b8
#
_entry.id   d59255d23bc98256e0f3feca289078b8
#
_cell.length_a   1.000
_cell.length_b   1.000
_cell.length_c   1.000
_cell.angle_alpha   90.00
_cell.angle_beta   90.00
_cell.angle_gamma   90.00
#
_symmetry.space_group_name_H-M   'P 1'
#
loop_
_entity.id
_entity.type
_entity.pdbx_description
1 polymer ?
#
loop_
_entity_poly.entity_id
_entity_poly.type
_entity_poly.pdbx_seq_one_letter_code
_entity_poly.pdbx_strand_id
1 'polypeptide(L)'
;MRKGLPLLLTLLMTSTAPGLRAESFGHADVDGLTRTVSEIRGQLRDPASRKDDVRALLSGRLAEVRQDGAETPLALDRLATAGKLHTVPIDFMLAQLRLQTARHFNVEIEKALANRAAPALFIRGGSMTLDQLLAEAANSHPGALEQKGEKVVSHWPIVIWSDSALVIAPGQSLELSTEDGAFILNSGLLTVDGGELSASDGTNPGLNAFRPFVATAMTGAVQARRAHFKSLGFGGSGATSGLSVLGAALFPSKIASYLTDSSFENMSGISLENTHRVVVSDNHFSGGTGPAIALKGVTGAQIRDNVITGTTEAQAIDVQNTSSSIDVTGNILIGNRGSGIFVANDARDIAITDNLLSGNGRGGVSVVRSACVTITDNIVLSNSQVGIKLRASHALTLSRNDLVANAGAGVSIVDQDENARVVVDGNVFTGNKSGIHGGAASEVALTANDFSGQSPILLDGEFAPYVPHLLRAAAGSNADSRALTIHANTSSADPVDCKTGS
;
A
#
# COMPACT_ATOMS: atom_id res chain seq x y z
N MET A 1 38.00 17.02 -1.06
CA MET A 1 37.70 17.90 0.10
C MET A 1 36.23 17.79 0.39
N ARG A 2 35.86 16.86 1.30
CA ARG A 2 34.48 16.66 1.77
C ARG A 2 34.19 17.73 2.81
N LYS A 3 33.30 18.66 2.52
CA LYS A 3 32.76 19.59 3.52
C LYS A 3 31.65 18.89 4.27
N GLY A 4 31.85 18.74 5.55
CA GLY A 4 30.91 18.10 6.47
C GLY A 4 29.60 18.86 6.57
N LEU A 5 28.56 18.10 6.66
CA LEU A 5 27.22 18.51 7.09
C LEU A 5 27.28 18.79 8.59
N PRO A 6 26.89 19.95 9.08
CA PRO A 6 26.88 20.18 10.52
C PRO A 6 25.63 19.60 11.16
N LEU A 7 25.86 18.71 12.10
CA LEU A 7 25.29 18.68 13.45
C LEU A 7 24.00 19.51 13.69
N LEU A 8 22.88 19.01 13.22
CA LEU A 8 21.56 19.42 13.75
C LEU A 8 20.69 18.19 14.14
N LEU A 9 21.33 17.03 14.17
CA LEU A 9 20.66 15.75 14.50
C LEU A 9 20.81 15.34 15.97
N THR A 10 21.47 16.15 16.80
CA THR A 10 21.89 15.71 18.14
C THR A 10 20.96 16.13 19.28
N LEU A 11 19.83 16.76 19.01
CA LEU A 11 18.94 17.25 20.10
C LEU A 11 17.66 16.42 20.31
N LEU A 12 17.51 15.29 19.66
CA LEU A 12 16.32 14.43 19.80
C LEU A 12 16.62 13.02 20.31
N MET A 13 17.84 12.77 20.74
CA MET A 13 18.20 11.48 21.32
C MET A 13 18.44 11.59 22.82
N THR A 14 17.42 11.71 23.62
CA THR A 14 17.45 11.23 25.02
C THR A 14 16.03 11.09 25.53
N SER A 15 15.47 9.93 25.46
CA SER A 15 14.79 9.30 26.61
C SER A 15 14.07 8.04 26.20
N THR A 16 14.70 6.93 26.42
CA THR A 16 14.03 5.64 26.63
C THR A 16 13.50 5.60 28.07
N ALA A 17 12.39 6.25 28.31
CA ALA A 17 11.56 6.04 29.49
C ALA A 17 10.10 6.09 29.05
N PRO A 18 9.25 5.13 29.43
CA PRO A 18 7.84 5.21 29.15
C PRO A 18 7.23 6.32 30.02
N GLY A 19 6.94 7.47 29.41
CA GLY A 19 6.26 8.56 30.11
C GLY A 19 6.69 9.99 29.81
N LEU A 20 7.66 10.25 28.96
CA LEU A 20 8.11 11.61 28.65
C LEU A 20 8.09 11.84 27.12
N ARG A 21 6.90 12.02 26.58
CA ARG A 21 6.71 12.77 25.36
C ARG A 21 6.11 14.11 25.72
N ALA A 22 6.84 15.16 25.57
CA ALA A 22 6.31 16.51 25.39
C ALA A 22 7.43 17.46 25.02
N GLU A 23 7.89 17.40 23.78
CA GLU A 23 8.35 18.62 23.15
C GLU A 23 7.48 18.83 21.93
N SER A 24 6.57 19.80 22.06
CA SER A 24 5.76 20.30 20.94
C SER A 24 6.71 20.72 19.83
N PHE A 25 6.43 20.32 18.59
CA PHE A 25 7.14 20.85 17.42
C PHE A 25 6.97 22.37 17.39
N GLY A 26 8.04 23.13 17.64
CA GLY A 26 8.06 24.56 17.41
C GLY A 26 8.03 24.88 15.90
N HIS A 27 7.72 26.14 15.52
CA HIS A 27 7.76 26.54 14.10
C HIS A 27 9.06 26.20 13.39
N ALA A 28 10.19 26.30 14.10
CA ALA A 28 11.52 25.94 13.56
C ALA A 28 11.65 24.44 13.27
N ASP A 29 10.98 23.60 14.04
CA ASP A 29 10.98 22.15 13.87
C ASP A 29 10.09 21.72 12.70
N VAL A 30 8.96 22.41 12.48
CA VAL A 30 8.08 22.22 11.31
C VAL A 30 8.82 22.55 10.02
N ASP A 31 9.51 23.69 9.98
CA ASP A 31 10.30 24.09 8.82
C ASP A 31 11.46 23.11 8.56
N GLY A 32 12.11 22.62 9.61
CA GLY A 32 13.15 21.61 9.54
C GLY A 32 12.62 20.28 8.97
N LEU A 33 11.48 19.81 9.46
CA LEU A 33 10.84 18.57 8.98
C LEU A 33 10.34 18.72 7.54
N THR A 34 9.72 19.86 7.20
CA THR A 34 9.28 20.17 5.83
C THR A 34 10.45 20.20 4.85
N ARG A 35 11.59 20.75 5.27
CA ARG A 35 12.82 20.75 4.47
C ARG A 35 13.36 19.34 4.28
N THR A 36 13.46 18.54 5.34
CA THR A 36 13.87 17.14 5.25
C THR A 36 12.99 16.33 4.30
N VAL A 37 11.66 16.48 4.40
CA VAL A 37 10.73 15.80 3.48
C VAL A 37 10.90 16.31 2.03
N SER A 38 11.22 17.59 1.83
CA SER A 38 11.49 18.13 0.49
C SER A 38 12.80 17.60 -0.09
N GLU A 39 13.82 17.40 0.74
CA GLU A 39 15.08 16.78 0.36
C GLU A 39 14.86 15.30 -0.01
N ILE A 40 14.10 14.57 0.80
CA ILE A 40 13.69 13.18 0.51
C ILE A 40 12.95 13.10 -0.82
N ARG A 41 12.00 14.02 -1.09
CA ARG A 41 11.32 14.10 -2.39
C ARG A 41 12.27 14.31 -3.55
N GLY A 42 13.29 15.15 -3.37
CA GLY A 42 14.33 15.38 -4.36
C GLY A 42 15.11 14.12 -4.66
N GLN A 43 15.53 13.43 -3.61
CA GLN A 43 16.27 12.17 -3.73
C GLN A 43 15.44 11.04 -4.36
N LEU A 44 14.17 10.89 -3.99
CA LEU A 44 13.28 9.86 -4.53
C LEU A 44 12.93 10.06 -6.03
N ARG A 45 13.24 11.23 -6.61
CA ARG A 45 13.16 11.47 -8.05
C ARG A 45 14.38 10.95 -8.82
N ASP A 46 15.47 10.69 -8.12
CA ASP A 46 16.67 10.09 -8.69
C ASP A 46 16.54 8.56 -8.66
N PRO A 47 16.48 7.87 -9.83
CA PRO A 47 16.41 6.41 -9.89
C PRO A 47 17.59 5.69 -9.20
N ALA A 48 18.71 6.39 -9.02
CA ALA A 48 19.88 5.86 -8.31
C ALA A 48 19.77 5.97 -6.77
N SER A 49 18.75 6.67 -6.26
CA SER A 49 18.56 6.86 -4.83
C SER A 49 18.06 5.57 -4.17
N ARG A 50 18.81 5.08 -3.20
CA ARG A 50 18.43 3.87 -2.46
C ARG A 50 17.45 4.20 -1.35
N LYS A 51 16.46 3.32 -1.13
CA LYS A 51 15.50 3.41 -0.02
C LYS A 51 16.18 3.54 1.35
N ASP A 52 17.35 2.92 1.51
CA ASP A 52 18.14 2.98 2.73
C ASP A 52 18.65 4.38 3.04
N ASP A 53 18.97 5.18 2.01
CA ASP A 53 19.39 6.58 2.18
C ASP A 53 18.23 7.43 2.72
N VAL A 54 17.02 7.17 2.25
CA VAL A 54 15.79 7.85 2.71
C VAL A 54 15.45 7.45 4.14
N ARG A 55 15.56 6.17 4.48
CA ARG A 55 15.36 5.67 5.84
C ARG A 55 16.41 6.21 6.81
N ALA A 56 17.66 6.30 6.38
CA ALA A 56 18.72 6.89 7.18
C ALA A 56 18.44 8.35 7.56
N LEU A 57 17.80 9.11 6.69
CA LEU A 57 17.37 10.49 6.96
C LEU A 57 16.24 10.58 8.00
N LEU A 58 15.44 9.53 8.12
CA LEU A 58 14.28 9.44 9.01
C LEU A 58 14.55 8.58 10.26
N SER A 59 15.67 7.89 10.35
CA SER A 59 15.99 6.90 11.38
C SER A 59 15.98 7.42 12.82
N GLY A 60 15.98 8.72 13.05
CA GLY A 60 15.80 9.31 14.38
C GLY A 60 14.34 9.63 14.74
N ARG A 61 13.39 9.44 13.82
CA ARG A 61 11.98 9.87 13.98
C ARG A 61 10.96 8.75 13.80
N LEU A 62 11.29 7.77 12.97
CA LEU A 62 10.54 6.52 12.89
C LEU A 62 11.18 5.54 13.86
N ALA A 63 10.36 4.81 14.60
CA ALA A 63 10.87 3.75 15.48
C ALA A 63 11.82 2.86 14.68
N GLU A 64 12.93 2.40 15.30
CA GLU A 64 13.83 1.46 14.65
C GLU A 64 12.99 0.30 14.11
N VAL A 65 12.81 0.29 12.80
CA VAL A 65 12.10 -0.79 12.13
C VAL A 65 12.91 -2.04 12.41
N ARG A 66 12.30 -2.96 13.12
CA ARG A 66 12.92 -4.24 13.44
C ARG A 66 13.35 -4.90 12.14
N GLN A 67 14.63 -5.04 11.94
CA GLN A 67 15.21 -5.90 10.93
C GLN A 67 14.99 -7.38 11.30
N ASP A 68 13.75 -7.78 11.49
CA ASP A 68 13.37 -9.18 11.52
C ASP A 68 13.20 -9.68 10.07
N GLY A 69 14.20 -9.40 9.24
CA GLY A 69 14.36 -9.96 7.92
C GLY A 69 14.82 -11.40 7.98
N ALA A 70 14.05 -12.28 8.61
CA ALA A 70 14.16 -13.68 8.28
C ALA A 70 13.84 -13.82 6.78
N GLU A 71 14.85 -14.12 5.96
CA GLU A 71 14.65 -14.39 4.54
C GLU A 71 13.52 -15.41 4.40
N THR A 72 12.40 -14.99 3.84
CA THR A 72 11.29 -15.91 3.57
C THR A 72 11.77 -16.88 2.48
N PRO A 73 11.90 -18.18 2.77
CA PRO A 73 12.45 -19.12 1.80
C PRO A 73 11.53 -19.23 0.59
N LEU A 74 12.12 -19.25 -0.60
CA LEU A 74 11.39 -19.52 -1.84
C LEU A 74 10.82 -20.94 -1.80
N ALA A 75 9.56 -21.13 -2.21
CA ALA A 75 8.89 -22.43 -2.17
C ALA A 75 9.30 -23.37 -3.32
N LEU A 76 10.47 -23.17 -3.92
CA LEU A 76 10.96 -23.92 -5.09
C LEU A 76 11.21 -25.39 -4.81
N ASP A 77 11.55 -25.78 -3.58
CA ASP A 77 11.83 -27.18 -3.19
C ASP A 77 10.65 -28.13 -3.43
N ARG A 78 9.45 -27.60 -3.61
CA ARG A 78 8.24 -28.38 -3.87
C ARG A 78 8.08 -28.81 -5.33
N LEU A 79 8.87 -28.26 -6.25
CA LEU A 79 8.76 -28.45 -7.69
C LEU A 79 10.12 -28.92 -8.26
N ALA A 80 10.65 -30.02 -7.72
CA ALA A 80 11.97 -30.56 -8.06
C ALA A 80 12.07 -31.13 -9.49
N THR A 81 10.95 -31.27 -10.21
CA THR A 81 10.93 -31.76 -11.59
C THR A 81 10.99 -30.61 -12.58
N ALA A 82 11.63 -30.84 -13.75
CA ALA A 82 11.60 -29.88 -14.84
C ALA A 82 10.19 -29.77 -15.43
N GLY A 83 9.70 -28.54 -15.57
CA GLY A 83 8.43 -28.26 -16.23
C GLY A 83 8.47 -28.58 -17.71
N LYS A 84 7.29 -28.76 -18.32
CA LYS A 84 7.13 -28.97 -19.77
C LYS A 84 6.35 -27.80 -20.37
N LEU A 85 6.75 -27.41 -21.57
CA LEU A 85 6.08 -26.37 -22.33
C LEU A 85 5.05 -26.99 -23.28
N HIS A 86 3.85 -26.45 -23.29
CA HIS A 86 2.76 -26.79 -24.20
C HIS A 86 2.16 -25.51 -24.77
N THR A 87 1.19 -25.62 -25.67
CA THR A 87 0.34 -24.52 -26.08
C THR A 87 -1.12 -24.83 -25.78
N VAL A 88 -1.87 -23.80 -25.43
CA VAL A 88 -3.30 -23.87 -25.22
C VAL A 88 -3.97 -22.67 -25.88
N PRO A 89 -5.22 -22.80 -26.38
CA PRO A 89 -6.00 -21.64 -26.78
C PRO A 89 -6.20 -20.72 -25.58
N ILE A 90 -5.95 -19.43 -25.75
CA ILE A 90 -6.06 -18.46 -24.67
C ILE A 90 -7.51 -18.35 -24.12
N ASP A 91 -8.50 -18.55 -24.97
CA ASP A 91 -9.91 -18.50 -24.59
C ASP A 91 -10.28 -19.46 -23.46
N PHE A 92 -9.65 -20.64 -23.45
CA PHE A 92 -9.84 -21.61 -22.36
C PHE A 92 -9.37 -21.03 -21.02
N MET A 93 -8.23 -20.35 -20.99
CA MET A 93 -7.68 -19.76 -19.79
C MET A 93 -8.45 -18.51 -19.35
N LEU A 94 -8.91 -17.70 -20.29
CA LEU A 94 -9.77 -16.55 -20.00
C LEU A 94 -11.12 -16.99 -19.43
N ALA A 95 -11.67 -18.11 -19.90
CA ALA A 95 -12.89 -18.68 -19.32
C ALA A 95 -12.68 -19.10 -17.84
N GLN A 96 -11.53 -19.69 -17.50
CA GLN A 96 -11.18 -20.03 -16.12
C GLN A 96 -11.06 -18.77 -15.26
N LEU A 97 -10.38 -17.74 -15.73
CA LEU A 97 -10.24 -16.46 -15.00
C LEU A 97 -11.62 -15.81 -14.78
N ARG A 98 -12.52 -15.86 -15.75
CA ARG A 98 -13.89 -15.35 -15.66
C ARG A 98 -14.69 -16.04 -14.56
N LEU A 99 -14.60 -17.36 -14.46
CA LEU A 99 -15.30 -18.14 -13.43
C LEU A 99 -14.87 -17.76 -12.00
N GLN A 100 -13.62 -17.31 -11.85
CA GLN A 100 -13.07 -17.00 -10.53
C GLN A 100 -13.28 -15.56 -10.11
N THR A 101 -13.18 -14.62 -11.03
CA THR A 101 -13.23 -13.19 -10.69
C THR A 101 -14.63 -12.62 -10.72
N ALA A 102 -15.63 -13.36 -11.24
CA ALA A 102 -17.01 -12.91 -11.44
C ALA A 102 -17.14 -11.53 -12.15
N ARG A 103 -16.10 -11.09 -12.88
CA ARG A 103 -16.00 -9.78 -13.50
C ARG A 103 -15.76 -9.89 -15.00
N HIS A 104 -16.24 -8.89 -15.76
CA HIS A 104 -16.23 -8.86 -17.23
C HIS A 104 -14.89 -8.36 -17.84
N PHE A 105 -13.75 -8.54 -17.18
CA PHE A 105 -12.45 -8.05 -17.68
C PHE A 105 -11.98 -8.69 -18.98
N ASN A 106 -12.55 -9.83 -19.37
CA ASN A 106 -12.10 -10.55 -20.54
C ASN A 106 -12.32 -9.79 -21.84
N VAL A 107 -13.35 -8.92 -21.92
CA VAL A 107 -13.62 -8.13 -23.13
C VAL A 107 -12.45 -7.21 -23.48
N GLU A 108 -11.81 -6.61 -22.48
CA GLU A 108 -10.66 -5.74 -22.69
C GLU A 108 -9.42 -6.55 -23.07
N ILE A 109 -9.19 -7.68 -22.43
CA ILE A 109 -8.12 -8.61 -22.78
C ILE A 109 -8.31 -9.20 -24.16
N GLU A 110 -9.54 -9.61 -24.51
CA GLU A 110 -9.89 -10.12 -25.84
C GLU A 110 -9.66 -9.08 -26.95
N LYS A 111 -9.93 -7.80 -26.66
CA LYS A 111 -9.64 -6.70 -27.60
C LYS A 111 -8.13 -6.50 -27.80
N ALA A 112 -7.35 -6.68 -26.75
CA ALA A 112 -5.89 -6.51 -26.81
C ALA A 112 -5.22 -7.65 -27.60
N LEU A 113 -5.82 -8.83 -27.66
CA LEU A 113 -5.30 -9.93 -28.44
C LEU A 113 -5.66 -9.70 -29.92
N ALA A 114 -4.63 -9.43 -30.73
CA ALA A 114 -4.79 -9.15 -32.17
C ALA A 114 -5.43 -10.32 -32.94
N ASN A 115 -5.31 -11.54 -32.41
CA ASN A 115 -5.94 -12.75 -32.93
C ASN A 115 -6.51 -13.58 -31.76
N ARG A 116 -7.82 -13.75 -31.72
CA ARG A 116 -8.52 -14.55 -30.67
C ARG A 116 -8.11 -16.03 -30.65
N ALA A 117 -7.55 -16.54 -31.75
CA ALA A 117 -7.00 -17.88 -31.84
C ALA A 117 -5.52 -17.97 -31.44
N ALA A 118 -4.93 -16.88 -30.93
CA ALA A 118 -3.53 -16.90 -30.51
C ALA A 118 -3.34 -17.93 -29.38
N PRO A 119 -2.34 -18.80 -29.51
CA PRO A 119 -2.00 -19.74 -28.46
C PRO A 119 -1.31 -19.00 -27.32
N ALA A 120 -1.38 -19.58 -26.14
CA ALA A 120 -0.55 -19.18 -25.00
C ALA A 120 0.50 -20.24 -24.73
N LEU A 121 1.66 -19.81 -24.28
CA LEU A 121 2.70 -20.70 -23.74
C LEU A 121 2.22 -21.24 -22.39
N PHE A 122 2.13 -22.56 -22.25
CA PHE A 122 1.54 -23.23 -21.12
C PHE A 122 2.58 -24.09 -20.41
N ILE A 123 2.98 -23.67 -19.20
CA ILE A 123 3.98 -24.36 -18.37
C ILE A 123 3.25 -25.33 -17.43
N ARG A 124 3.66 -26.60 -17.42
CA ARG A 124 3.02 -27.65 -16.60
C ARG A 124 4.02 -28.64 -16.02
N GLY A 125 3.69 -29.21 -14.86
CA GLY A 125 4.32 -30.39 -14.30
C GLY A 125 5.72 -30.19 -13.74
N GLY A 126 6.03 -29.02 -13.20
CA GLY A 126 7.32 -28.75 -12.57
C GLY A 126 7.79 -27.32 -12.71
N SER A 127 9.03 -27.03 -12.36
CA SER A 127 9.61 -25.72 -12.48
C SER A 127 10.32 -25.50 -13.82
N MET A 128 10.26 -24.26 -14.33
CA MET A 128 10.95 -23.81 -15.54
C MET A 128 11.63 -22.48 -15.27
N THR A 129 12.91 -22.39 -15.58
CA THR A 129 13.61 -21.10 -15.57
C THR A 129 13.33 -20.33 -16.86
N LEU A 130 13.62 -19.02 -16.88
CA LEU A 130 13.44 -18.21 -18.07
C LEU A 130 14.30 -18.72 -19.25
N ASP A 131 15.53 -19.18 -19.00
CA ASP A 131 16.40 -19.72 -20.03
C ASP A 131 15.86 -21.05 -20.62
N GLN A 132 15.32 -21.92 -19.75
CA GLN A 132 14.67 -23.16 -20.19
C GLN A 132 13.43 -22.87 -21.03
N LEU A 133 12.62 -21.90 -20.60
CA LEU A 133 11.43 -21.46 -21.32
C LEU A 133 11.80 -20.94 -22.72
N LEU A 134 12.83 -20.08 -22.80
CA LEU A 134 13.32 -19.56 -24.07
C LEU A 134 13.83 -20.68 -25.00
N ALA A 135 14.64 -21.58 -24.47
CA ALA A 135 15.22 -22.68 -25.27
C ALA A 135 14.13 -23.64 -25.78
N GLU A 136 13.15 -23.98 -24.97
CA GLU A 136 12.07 -24.87 -25.34
C GLU A 136 11.08 -24.21 -26.32
N ALA A 137 10.79 -22.93 -26.14
CA ALA A 137 9.96 -22.16 -27.05
C ALA A 137 10.62 -21.97 -28.42
N ALA A 138 11.92 -21.73 -28.47
CA ALA A 138 12.66 -21.61 -29.75
C ALA A 138 12.56 -22.89 -30.62
N ASN A 139 12.53 -24.05 -30.00
CA ASN A 139 12.41 -25.33 -30.67
C ASN A 139 10.97 -25.69 -31.08
N SER A 140 10.00 -25.39 -30.22
CA SER A 140 8.61 -25.87 -30.38
C SER A 140 7.67 -24.81 -30.95
N HIS A 141 7.94 -23.53 -30.67
CA HIS A 141 7.07 -22.39 -30.96
C HIS A 141 7.85 -21.16 -31.40
N PRO A 142 8.53 -21.23 -32.56
CA PRO A 142 9.34 -20.12 -33.08
C PRO A 142 8.53 -18.82 -33.15
N GLY A 143 9.09 -17.74 -32.61
CA GLY A 143 8.46 -16.43 -32.59
C GLY A 143 7.54 -16.16 -31.36
N ALA A 144 7.33 -17.14 -30.47
CA ALA A 144 6.61 -16.90 -29.23
C ALA A 144 7.45 -16.13 -28.22
N LEU A 145 8.76 -16.43 -28.18
CA LEU A 145 9.76 -15.73 -27.38
C LEU A 145 10.95 -15.35 -28.26
N GLU A 146 11.53 -14.19 -28.01
CA GLU A 146 12.70 -13.68 -28.71
C GLU A 146 13.76 -13.21 -27.71
N GLN A 147 15.03 -13.58 -27.94
CA GLN A 147 16.15 -12.98 -27.21
C GLN A 147 16.51 -11.64 -27.85
N LYS A 148 16.33 -10.54 -27.13
CA LYS A 148 16.64 -9.18 -27.60
C LYS A 148 17.66 -8.50 -26.69
N GLY A 149 18.94 -8.65 -27.00
CA GLY A 149 20.01 -8.23 -26.10
C GLY A 149 20.01 -9.06 -24.82
N GLU A 150 19.96 -8.40 -23.67
CA GLU A 150 19.91 -9.07 -22.37
C GLU A 150 18.49 -9.46 -21.92
N LYS A 151 17.45 -9.08 -22.67
CA LYS A 151 16.05 -9.33 -22.36
C LYS A 151 15.48 -10.49 -23.19
N VAL A 152 14.59 -11.24 -22.58
CA VAL A 152 13.71 -12.18 -23.28
C VAL A 152 12.36 -11.48 -23.48
N VAL A 153 11.95 -11.29 -24.73
CA VAL A 153 10.66 -10.68 -25.08
C VAL A 153 9.63 -11.78 -25.33
N SER A 154 8.50 -11.73 -24.63
CA SER A 154 7.38 -12.60 -24.89
C SER A 154 6.35 -11.91 -25.79
N HIS A 155 6.08 -12.49 -26.96
CA HIS A 155 5.03 -12.06 -27.88
C HIS A 155 3.69 -12.74 -27.58
N TRP A 156 3.71 -13.89 -26.90
CA TRP A 156 2.52 -14.63 -26.54
C TRP A 156 2.24 -14.54 -25.04
N PRO A 157 0.97 -14.67 -24.63
CA PRO A 157 0.65 -14.86 -23.21
C PRO A 157 1.33 -16.09 -22.63
N ILE A 158 1.74 -16.01 -21.37
CA ILE A 158 2.34 -17.11 -20.60
C ILE A 158 1.36 -17.58 -19.55
N VAL A 159 1.12 -18.86 -19.45
CA VAL A 159 0.27 -19.49 -18.44
C VAL A 159 1.09 -20.44 -17.59
N ILE A 160 1.10 -20.21 -16.28
CA ILE A 160 1.72 -21.07 -15.28
C ILE A 160 0.63 -21.88 -14.61
N TRP A 161 0.63 -23.20 -14.83
CA TRP A 161 -0.41 -24.07 -14.28
C TRP A 161 -0.20 -24.36 -12.79
N SER A 162 -1.22 -24.89 -12.12
CA SER A 162 -1.24 -25.10 -10.67
C SER A 162 -0.16 -26.06 -10.15
N ASP A 163 0.37 -26.92 -11.00
CA ASP A 163 1.43 -27.90 -10.71
C ASP A 163 2.82 -27.43 -11.20
N SER A 164 2.98 -26.14 -11.50
CA SER A 164 4.20 -25.64 -12.11
C SER A 164 4.67 -24.29 -11.53
N ALA A 165 5.91 -23.94 -11.85
CA ALA A 165 6.49 -22.66 -11.53
C ALA A 165 7.26 -22.06 -12.72
N LEU A 166 7.25 -20.73 -12.81
CA LEU A 166 8.18 -19.95 -13.63
C LEU A 166 9.14 -19.19 -12.71
N VAL A 167 10.43 -19.32 -12.96
CA VAL A 167 11.48 -18.68 -12.17
C VAL A 167 12.24 -17.69 -13.04
N ILE A 168 12.24 -16.42 -12.64
CA ILE A 168 13.07 -15.35 -13.20
C ILE A 168 14.17 -15.08 -12.17
N ALA A 169 15.39 -15.50 -12.51
CA ALA A 169 16.54 -15.49 -11.62
C ALA A 169 17.29 -14.14 -11.66
N PRO A 170 18.26 -13.93 -10.78
CA PRO A 170 19.06 -12.71 -10.77
C PRO A 170 19.72 -12.42 -12.13
N GLY A 171 19.59 -11.17 -12.59
CA GLY A 171 20.14 -10.73 -13.87
C GLY A 171 19.32 -11.14 -15.10
N GLN A 172 18.24 -11.90 -14.93
CA GLN A 172 17.33 -12.21 -16.04
C GLN A 172 16.24 -11.14 -16.16
N SER A 173 15.85 -10.85 -17.41
CA SER A 173 14.78 -9.89 -17.71
C SER A 173 13.78 -10.51 -18.69
N LEU A 174 12.50 -10.56 -18.26
CA LEU A 174 11.36 -10.91 -19.11
C LEU A 174 10.58 -9.65 -19.44
N GLU A 175 10.52 -9.32 -20.72
CA GLU A 175 9.69 -8.22 -21.24
C GLU A 175 8.46 -8.79 -21.94
N LEU A 176 7.29 -8.31 -21.57
CA LEU A 176 6.03 -8.69 -22.20
C LEU A 176 5.66 -7.69 -23.29
N SER A 177 5.39 -8.16 -24.51
CA SER A 177 5.05 -7.31 -25.65
C SER A 177 3.68 -6.64 -25.46
N THR A 178 3.69 -5.32 -25.40
CA THR A 178 2.45 -4.51 -25.38
C THR A 178 1.72 -4.61 -26.71
N GLU A 179 2.45 -4.56 -27.82
CA GLU A 179 1.89 -4.59 -29.17
C GLU A 179 1.13 -5.90 -29.44
N ASP A 180 1.70 -7.03 -29.02
CA ASP A 180 1.14 -8.37 -29.25
C ASP A 180 0.10 -8.77 -28.19
N GLY A 181 -0.10 -7.97 -27.15
CA GLY A 181 -1.06 -8.27 -26.10
C GLY A 181 -0.59 -9.36 -25.13
N ALA A 182 0.72 -9.49 -24.90
CA ALA A 182 1.27 -10.47 -23.98
C ALA A 182 0.94 -10.16 -22.51
N PHE A 183 0.73 -11.20 -21.70
CA PHE A 183 0.52 -11.10 -20.25
C PHE A 183 0.81 -12.45 -19.58
N ILE A 184 0.81 -12.47 -18.24
CA ILE A 184 1.00 -13.71 -17.46
C ILE A 184 -0.28 -14.06 -16.72
N LEU A 185 -0.78 -15.30 -16.89
CA LEU A 185 -1.77 -15.92 -16.02
C LEU A 185 -1.10 -16.97 -15.14
N ASN A 186 -1.07 -16.73 -13.84
CA ASN A 186 -0.41 -17.59 -12.89
C ASN A 186 -1.42 -18.29 -11.99
N SER A 187 -1.55 -19.62 -12.15
CA SER A 187 -2.30 -20.49 -11.24
C SER A 187 -1.38 -21.36 -10.38
N GLY A 188 -0.08 -21.34 -10.67
CA GLY A 188 0.99 -22.03 -9.98
C GLY A 188 1.86 -21.09 -9.15
N LEU A 189 3.16 -21.11 -9.35
CA LEU A 189 4.11 -20.27 -8.65
C LEU A 189 4.89 -19.40 -9.65
N LEU A 190 4.76 -18.08 -9.52
CA LEU A 190 5.67 -17.14 -10.18
C LEU A 190 6.71 -16.67 -9.15
N THR A 191 7.98 -16.92 -9.45
CA THR A 191 9.09 -16.46 -8.61
C THR A 191 9.95 -15.48 -9.40
N VAL A 192 10.19 -14.30 -8.83
CA VAL A 192 11.13 -13.30 -9.36
C VAL A 192 12.12 -12.95 -8.25
N ASP A 193 13.33 -13.47 -8.34
CA ASP A 193 14.39 -13.22 -7.36
C ASP A 193 15.56 -12.49 -8.03
N GLY A 194 15.69 -11.22 -7.79
CA GLY A 194 16.74 -10.38 -8.39
C GLY A 194 16.64 -10.20 -9.91
N GLY A 195 15.48 -10.54 -10.49
CA GLY A 195 15.20 -10.40 -11.92
C GLY A 195 14.27 -9.22 -12.23
N GLU A 196 14.04 -8.99 -13.53
CA GLU A 196 13.14 -7.95 -14.03
C GLU A 196 11.95 -8.55 -14.78
N LEU A 197 10.76 -7.98 -14.54
CA LEU A 197 9.55 -8.24 -15.32
C LEU A 197 8.95 -6.90 -15.76
N SER A 198 8.90 -6.67 -17.07
CA SER A 198 8.50 -5.37 -17.61
C SER A 198 7.52 -5.50 -18.78
N ALA A 199 6.82 -4.40 -19.09
CA ALA A 199 6.10 -4.26 -20.34
C ALA A 199 6.98 -3.54 -21.36
N SER A 200 6.91 -3.95 -22.63
CA SER A 200 7.55 -3.22 -23.71
C SER A 200 6.91 -1.84 -23.92
N ASP A 201 7.70 -0.90 -24.41
CA ASP A 201 7.17 0.36 -24.91
C ASP A 201 6.26 0.12 -26.14
N GLY A 202 5.36 1.06 -26.40
CA GLY A 202 4.47 1.00 -27.55
C GLY A 202 2.99 0.99 -27.17
N THR A 203 2.16 0.69 -28.17
CA THR A 203 0.71 0.67 -28.03
C THR A 203 0.12 -0.59 -28.66
N ASN A 204 -0.90 -1.14 -28.02
CA ASN A 204 -1.60 -2.29 -28.57
C ASN A 204 -2.62 -1.83 -29.61
N PRO A 205 -2.65 -2.46 -30.81
CA PRO A 205 -3.56 -2.05 -31.90
C PRO A 205 -5.04 -2.31 -31.59
N GLY A 206 -5.36 -3.29 -30.74
CA GLY A 206 -6.73 -3.63 -30.37
C GLY A 206 -7.27 -2.81 -29.22
N LEU A 207 -6.39 -2.42 -28.29
CA LEU A 207 -6.73 -1.62 -27.10
C LEU A 207 -5.58 -0.68 -26.72
N ASN A 208 -5.67 0.57 -27.11
CA ASN A 208 -4.62 1.57 -26.86
C ASN A 208 -4.20 1.70 -25.40
N ALA A 209 -5.14 1.53 -24.47
CA ALA A 209 -4.87 1.57 -23.03
C ALA A 209 -4.17 0.31 -22.49
N PHE A 210 -4.12 -0.78 -23.28
CA PHE A 210 -3.53 -2.04 -22.84
C PHE A 210 -2.05 -1.86 -22.44
N ARG A 211 -1.74 -2.47 -21.32
CA ARG A 211 -0.38 -2.76 -20.88
C ARG A 211 -0.33 -4.19 -20.36
N PRO A 212 0.73 -4.93 -20.63
CA PRO A 212 0.96 -6.24 -20.03
C PRO A 212 0.73 -6.25 -18.52
N PHE A 213 0.29 -7.38 -17.99
CA PHE A 213 0.00 -7.53 -16.57
C PHE A 213 0.28 -8.96 -16.11
N VAL A 214 0.31 -9.16 -14.80
CA VAL A 214 0.41 -10.47 -14.15
C VAL A 214 -0.86 -10.69 -13.33
N ALA A 215 -1.66 -11.66 -13.72
CA ALA A 215 -2.83 -12.09 -12.95
C ALA A 215 -2.56 -13.43 -12.29
N THR A 216 -2.42 -13.44 -10.97
CA THR A 216 -2.32 -14.66 -10.16
C THR A 216 -3.70 -15.00 -9.63
N ALA A 217 -4.17 -16.22 -9.91
CA ALA A 217 -5.52 -16.66 -9.57
C ALA A 217 -5.52 -18.15 -9.16
N MET A 218 -6.66 -18.67 -8.73
CA MET A 218 -6.83 -20.05 -8.27
C MET A 218 -5.94 -20.37 -7.05
N THR A 219 -5.05 -21.35 -7.20
CA THR A 219 -4.09 -21.77 -6.19
C THR A 219 -2.74 -21.07 -6.34
N GLY A 220 -2.66 -20.09 -7.24
CA GLY A 220 -1.43 -19.42 -7.59
C GLY A 220 -0.86 -18.57 -6.45
N ALA A 221 0.45 -18.40 -6.50
CA ALA A 221 1.19 -17.50 -5.62
C ALA A 221 2.26 -16.73 -6.40
N VAL A 222 2.61 -15.55 -5.89
CA VAL A 222 3.76 -14.76 -6.36
C VAL A 222 4.75 -14.61 -5.23
N GLN A 223 5.99 -14.91 -5.50
CA GLN A 223 7.10 -14.68 -4.59
C GLN A 223 8.14 -13.80 -5.29
N ALA A 224 8.19 -12.53 -4.91
CA ALA A 224 9.14 -11.57 -5.45
C ALA A 224 10.08 -11.05 -4.36
N ARG A 225 11.36 -11.06 -4.66
CA ARG A 225 12.41 -10.57 -3.79
C ARG A 225 13.52 -9.92 -4.62
N ARG A 226 13.94 -8.71 -4.25
CA ARG A 226 14.96 -7.94 -4.99
C ARG A 226 14.63 -7.81 -6.49
N ALA A 227 13.33 -7.82 -6.81
CA ALA A 227 12.82 -7.84 -8.17
C ALA A 227 12.51 -6.44 -8.68
N HIS A 228 12.52 -6.29 -10.01
CA HIS A 228 12.16 -5.05 -10.68
C HIS A 228 10.92 -5.27 -11.55
N PHE A 229 9.84 -4.51 -11.26
CA PHE A 229 8.61 -4.51 -12.05
C PHE A 229 8.41 -3.15 -12.70
N LYS A 230 8.16 -3.12 -14.01
CA LYS A 230 8.07 -1.85 -14.71
C LYS A 230 6.94 -1.79 -15.73
N SER A 231 6.17 -0.70 -15.70
CA SER A 231 5.17 -0.32 -16.70
C SER A 231 4.04 -1.35 -16.91
N LEU A 232 3.75 -2.18 -15.91
CA LEU A 232 2.72 -3.22 -16.00
C LEU A 232 1.34 -2.69 -15.59
N GLY A 233 0.29 -3.19 -16.29
CA GLY A 233 -1.12 -2.99 -15.96
C GLY A 233 -1.76 -1.77 -16.57
N PHE A 234 -3.08 -1.86 -16.77
CA PHE A 234 -3.92 -0.79 -17.33
C PHE A 234 -5.24 -0.60 -16.56
N GLY A 235 -5.54 -1.46 -15.60
CA GLY A 235 -6.70 -1.34 -14.70
C GLY A 235 -6.29 -0.81 -13.32
N GLY A 236 -7.11 0.04 -12.72
CA GLY A 236 -6.84 0.59 -11.39
C GLY A 236 -6.94 -0.43 -10.23
N SER A 237 -7.49 -1.63 -10.48
CA SER A 237 -7.58 -2.74 -9.53
C SER A 237 -8.08 -4.01 -10.24
N GLY A 238 -7.93 -5.15 -9.59
CA GLY A 238 -8.34 -6.45 -10.13
C GLY A 238 -7.30 -7.09 -11.04
N ALA A 239 -7.71 -7.98 -11.91
CA ALA A 239 -6.82 -8.83 -12.71
C ALA A 239 -5.85 -8.08 -13.62
N THR A 240 -6.22 -6.89 -14.09
CA THR A 240 -5.46 -6.08 -15.04
C THR A 240 -4.64 -4.96 -14.39
N SER A 241 -4.64 -4.85 -13.08
CA SER A 241 -3.65 -4.03 -12.35
C SER A 241 -2.28 -4.68 -12.49
N GLY A 242 -1.22 -3.93 -12.61
CA GLY A 242 0.13 -4.42 -12.92
C GLY A 242 0.49 -5.82 -12.43
N LEU A 243 0.34 -6.06 -11.10
CA LEU A 243 0.46 -7.38 -10.50
C LEU A 243 -0.75 -7.64 -9.59
N SER A 244 -1.46 -8.73 -9.82
CA SER A 244 -2.62 -9.07 -9.00
C SER A 244 -2.50 -10.46 -8.38
N VAL A 245 -3.04 -10.59 -7.14
CA VAL A 245 -3.24 -11.86 -6.44
C VAL A 245 -4.72 -11.96 -6.09
N LEU A 246 -5.43 -12.83 -6.79
CA LEU A 246 -6.87 -13.00 -6.71
C LEU A 246 -7.16 -14.34 -6.02
N GLY A 247 -7.50 -14.28 -4.74
CA GLY A 247 -7.85 -15.47 -3.97
C GLY A 247 -9.20 -16.05 -4.39
N ALA A 248 -9.32 -17.36 -4.27
CA ALA A 248 -10.57 -18.08 -4.45
C ALA A 248 -11.01 -18.68 -3.12
N ALA A 249 -12.23 -18.38 -2.69
CA ALA A 249 -12.74 -18.88 -1.40
C ALA A 249 -12.75 -20.41 -1.31
N LEU A 250 -12.97 -21.10 -2.44
CA LEU A 250 -13.05 -22.57 -2.48
C LEU A 250 -11.68 -23.26 -2.57
N PHE A 251 -10.66 -22.60 -3.07
CA PHE A 251 -9.34 -23.17 -3.30
C PHE A 251 -8.23 -22.18 -2.92
N PRO A 252 -8.01 -21.93 -1.62
CA PRO A 252 -6.97 -21.02 -1.19
C PRO A 252 -5.59 -21.55 -1.58
N SER A 253 -4.69 -20.65 -1.95
CA SER A 253 -3.29 -21.01 -2.18
C SER A 253 -2.67 -21.58 -0.91
N LYS A 254 -1.93 -22.69 -1.05
CA LYS A 254 -1.12 -23.26 0.03
C LYS A 254 0.25 -22.60 0.16
N ILE A 255 0.62 -21.79 -0.81
CA ILE A 255 1.89 -21.05 -0.87
C ILE A 255 1.56 -19.59 -0.56
N ALA A 256 2.26 -19.00 0.39
CA ALA A 256 2.11 -17.60 0.70
C ALA A 256 2.69 -16.73 -0.44
N SER A 257 1.96 -15.67 -0.80
CA SER A 257 2.48 -14.63 -1.67
C SER A 257 3.20 -13.58 -0.85
N TYR A 258 4.36 -13.13 -1.32
CA TYR A 258 5.07 -12.01 -0.74
C TYR A 258 5.79 -11.21 -1.81
N LEU A 259 5.92 -9.93 -1.55
CA LEU A 259 6.64 -8.96 -2.38
C LEU A 259 7.57 -8.19 -1.45
N THR A 260 8.86 -8.46 -1.52
CA THR A 260 9.82 -7.90 -0.58
C THR A 260 11.05 -7.33 -1.29
N ASP A 261 11.60 -6.26 -0.73
CA ASP A 261 12.86 -5.66 -1.20
C ASP A 261 12.90 -5.41 -2.72
N SER A 262 11.78 -4.98 -3.31
CA SER A 262 11.60 -4.90 -4.76
C SER A 262 11.20 -3.48 -5.20
N SER A 263 11.40 -3.16 -6.48
CA SER A 263 10.97 -1.89 -7.07
C SER A 263 9.81 -2.08 -8.04
N PHE A 264 8.88 -1.12 -8.00
CA PHE A 264 7.69 -1.07 -8.84
C PHE A 264 7.61 0.31 -9.47
N GLU A 265 7.88 0.40 -10.77
CA GLU A 265 7.98 1.67 -11.50
C GLU A 265 6.87 1.81 -12.52
N ASN A 266 6.15 2.94 -12.50
CA ASN A 266 5.09 3.26 -13.46
C ASN A 266 4.03 2.15 -13.62
N MET A 267 3.74 1.44 -12.55
CA MET A 267 2.75 0.37 -12.51
C MET A 267 1.33 0.93 -12.45
N SER A 268 0.36 0.17 -12.94
CA SER A 268 -1.03 0.45 -12.58
C SER A 268 -1.31 0.16 -11.10
N GLY A 269 -0.49 -0.66 -10.46
CA GLY A 269 -0.48 -0.96 -9.05
C GLY A 269 -0.40 -2.45 -8.74
N ILE A 270 -0.47 -2.77 -7.46
CA ILE A 270 -0.64 -4.14 -6.96
C ILE A 270 -2.06 -4.28 -6.46
N SER A 271 -2.78 -5.34 -6.88
CA SER A 271 -4.12 -5.65 -6.40
C SER A 271 -4.15 -6.99 -5.68
N LEU A 272 -4.52 -6.95 -4.42
CA LEU A 272 -4.72 -8.12 -3.58
C LEU A 272 -6.23 -8.25 -3.33
N GLU A 273 -6.87 -9.31 -3.81
CA GLU A 273 -8.32 -9.49 -3.65
C GLU A 273 -8.65 -10.86 -3.08
N ASN A 274 -9.49 -10.89 -2.04
CA ASN A 274 -9.98 -12.12 -1.39
C ASN A 274 -8.87 -13.11 -1.03
N THR A 275 -7.72 -12.63 -0.61
CA THR A 275 -6.54 -13.42 -0.28
C THR A 275 -6.16 -13.28 1.19
N HIS A 276 -5.22 -14.10 1.64
CA HIS A 276 -4.84 -14.17 3.06
C HIS A 276 -3.32 -14.09 3.23
N ARG A 277 -2.89 -13.47 4.33
CA ARG A 277 -1.49 -13.51 4.81
C ARG A 277 -0.46 -13.07 3.76
N VAL A 278 -0.79 -12.05 2.97
CA VAL A 278 0.17 -11.49 2.02
C VAL A 278 1.10 -10.52 2.75
N VAL A 279 2.38 -10.58 2.42
CA VAL A 279 3.39 -9.64 2.92
C VAL A 279 3.87 -8.77 1.76
N VAL A 280 3.76 -7.44 1.94
CA VAL A 280 4.34 -6.46 1.02
C VAL A 280 5.25 -5.57 1.85
N SER A 281 6.55 -5.82 1.78
CA SER A 281 7.50 -5.13 2.67
C SER A 281 8.76 -4.68 1.95
N ASP A 282 9.34 -3.59 2.45
CA ASP A 282 10.65 -3.12 2.00
C ASP A 282 10.70 -2.76 0.51
N ASN A 283 9.58 -2.41 -0.10
CA ASN A 283 9.52 -2.10 -1.52
C ASN A 283 9.58 -0.60 -1.78
N HIS A 284 9.98 -0.27 -3.01
CA HIS A 284 9.95 1.08 -3.54
C HIS A 284 8.96 1.18 -4.70
N PHE A 285 7.93 2.01 -4.55
CA PHE A 285 6.94 2.32 -5.58
C PHE A 285 7.15 3.76 -6.07
N SER A 286 7.29 3.93 -7.38
CA SER A 286 7.44 5.24 -7.98
C SER A 286 6.54 5.42 -9.21
N GLY A 287 5.83 6.54 -9.27
CA GLY A 287 4.86 6.79 -10.33
C GLY A 287 3.65 5.84 -10.23
N GLY A 288 2.95 5.67 -11.33
CA GLY A 288 1.80 4.77 -11.40
C GLY A 288 0.46 5.49 -11.44
N THR A 289 -0.55 4.83 -12.04
CA THR A 289 -1.86 5.42 -12.30
C THR A 289 -2.93 4.96 -11.30
N GLY A 290 -2.80 3.76 -10.75
CA GLY A 290 -3.70 3.23 -9.72
C GLY A 290 -3.12 3.36 -8.30
N PRO A 291 -3.80 2.78 -7.29
CA PRO A 291 -3.22 2.61 -5.97
C PRO A 291 -1.95 1.77 -6.05
N ALA A 292 -0.89 2.21 -5.39
CA ALA A 292 0.33 1.41 -5.38
C ALA A 292 0.07 0.02 -4.79
N ILE A 293 -0.71 -0.04 -3.69
CA ILE A 293 -1.15 -1.28 -3.05
C ILE A 293 -2.65 -1.19 -2.76
N ALA A 294 -3.46 -2.04 -3.39
CA ALA A 294 -4.89 -2.16 -3.16
C ALA A 294 -5.22 -3.51 -2.50
N LEU A 295 -5.99 -3.47 -1.41
CA LEU A 295 -6.46 -4.64 -0.67
C LEU A 295 -7.99 -4.64 -0.65
N LYS A 296 -8.63 -5.70 -1.15
CA LYS A 296 -10.08 -5.85 -1.19
C LYS A 296 -10.48 -7.23 -0.69
N GLY A 297 -11.21 -7.29 0.42
CA GLY A 297 -11.57 -8.57 1.04
C GLY A 297 -10.37 -9.38 1.51
N VAL A 298 -9.29 -8.72 1.90
CA VAL A 298 -8.03 -9.35 2.32
C VAL A 298 -8.03 -9.53 3.83
N THR A 299 -7.49 -10.65 4.29
CA THR A 299 -7.38 -10.95 5.73
C THR A 299 -5.94 -11.23 6.12
N GLY A 300 -5.45 -10.58 7.18
CA GLY A 300 -4.15 -10.86 7.79
C GLY A 300 -2.97 -10.43 6.91
N ALA A 301 -3.04 -9.30 6.19
CA ALA A 301 -1.91 -8.79 5.41
C ALA A 301 -1.01 -7.85 6.23
N GLN A 302 0.27 -7.86 5.88
CA GLN A 302 1.28 -6.96 6.43
C GLN A 302 1.84 -6.08 5.30
N ILE A 303 1.63 -4.77 5.42
CA ILE A 303 2.11 -3.75 4.49
C ILE A 303 3.10 -2.89 5.26
N ARG A 304 4.38 -3.19 5.14
CA ARG A 304 5.37 -2.57 6.03
C ARG A 304 6.60 -2.07 5.29
N ASP A 305 7.15 -0.98 5.81
CA ASP A 305 8.46 -0.48 5.39
C ASP A 305 8.57 -0.16 3.90
N ASN A 306 7.45 0.12 3.23
CA ASN A 306 7.44 0.51 1.84
C ASN A 306 7.63 2.02 1.68
N VAL A 307 8.30 2.42 0.62
CA VAL A 307 8.38 3.81 0.17
C VAL A 307 7.49 3.96 -1.07
N ILE A 308 6.45 4.79 -0.98
CA ILE A 308 5.48 5.00 -2.07
C ILE A 308 5.43 6.46 -2.44
N THR A 309 5.74 6.77 -3.71
CA THR A 309 5.79 8.15 -4.19
C THR A 309 5.08 8.34 -5.50
N GLY A 310 4.37 9.47 -5.62
CA GLY A 310 3.92 9.99 -6.91
C GLY A 310 2.87 9.14 -7.62
N THR A 311 1.94 8.50 -6.91
CA THR A 311 0.74 7.96 -7.59
C THR A 311 -0.02 9.12 -8.23
N THR A 312 -0.36 8.98 -9.53
CA THR A 312 -0.86 10.12 -10.31
C THR A 312 -2.37 10.30 -10.24
N GLU A 313 -3.13 9.27 -9.89
CA GLU A 313 -4.60 9.31 -9.90
C GLU A 313 -5.26 8.77 -8.63
N ALA A 314 -4.51 8.05 -7.77
CA ALA A 314 -5.08 7.30 -6.67
C ALA A 314 -4.34 7.49 -5.34
N GLN A 315 -4.79 6.77 -4.32
CA GLN A 315 -4.18 6.64 -3.01
C GLN A 315 -2.87 5.83 -3.10
N ALA A 316 -1.99 6.00 -2.12
CA ALA A 316 -0.81 5.13 -2.05
C ALA A 316 -1.21 3.71 -1.58
N ILE A 317 -1.91 3.60 -0.45
CA ILE A 317 -2.43 2.34 0.07
C ILE A 317 -3.96 2.44 0.18
N ASP A 318 -4.66 1.45 -0.36
CA ASP A 318 -6.12 1.39 -0.44
C ASP A 318 -6.65 0.09 0.17
N VAL A 319 -7.34 0.15 1.33
CA VAL A 319 -7.86 -0.98 2.08
C VAL A 319 -9.39 -0.93 2.08
N GLN A 320 -10.04 -1.86 1.40
CA GLN A 320 -11.49 -1.80 1.19
C GLN A 320 -12.18 -3.17 1.30
N ASN A 321 -13.53 -3.12 1.24
CA ASN A 321 -14.42 -4.24 1.01
C ASN A 321 -14.20 -5.38 2.02
N THR A 322 -14.57 -5.15 3.27
CA THR A 322 -14.49 -6.16 4.34
C THR A 322 -13.08 -6.69 4.63
N SER A 323 -12.02 -6.01 4.17
CA SER A 323 -10.65 -6.36 4.55
C SER A 323 -10.49 -6.28 6.07
N SER A 324 -9.75 -7.22 6.66
CA SER A 324 -9.62 -7.31 8.12
C SER A 324 -8.24 -7.79 8.56
N SER A 325 -7.88 -7.41 9.80
CA SER A 325 -6.60 -7.79 10.42
C SER A 325 -5.41 -7.39 9.54
N ILE A 326 -5.37 -6.11 9.15
CA ILE A 326 -4.35 -5.55 8.29
C ILE A 326 -3.43 -4.63 9.11
N ASP A 327 -2.13 -4.89 9.02
CA ASP A 327 -1.08 -4.06 9.61
C ASP A 327 -0.43 -3.20 8.53
N VAL A 328 -0.52 -1.87 8.69
CA VAL A 328 0.14 -0.89 7.82
C VAL A 328 1.16 -0.13 8.66
N THR A 329 2.43 -0.54 8.59
CA THR A 329 3.45 -0.10 9.56
C THR A 329 4.73 0.38 8.88
N GLY A 330 5.30 1.49 9.37
CA GLY A 330 6.63 1.96 8.95
C GLY A 330 6.73 2.45 7.50
N ASN A 331 5.60 2.69 6.82
CA ASN A 331 5.63 3.10 5.43
C ASN A 331 5.88 4.61 5.27
N ILE A 332 6.53 4.98 4.18
CA ILE A 332 6.83 6.36 3.79
C ILE A 332 6.01 6.69 2.54
N LEU A 333 4.95 7.51 2.70
CA LEU A 333 3.96 7.81 1.68
C LEU A 333 4.00 9.30 1.31
N ILE A 334 4.67 9.64 0.20
CA ILE A 334 4.98 11.04 -0.13
C ILE A 334 4.44 11.45 -1.50
N GLY A 335 3.67 12.55 -1.54
CA GLY A 335 3.30 13.24 -2.77
C GLY A 335 2.37 12.44 -3.67
N ASN A 336 1.55 11.57 -3.11
CA ASN A 336 0.53 10.82 -3.84
C ASN A 336 -0.69 11.71 -4.11
N ARG A 337 -1.39 11.54 -5.24
CA ARG A 337 -2.52 12.40 -5.61
C ARG A 337 -3.74 12.22 -4.72
N GLY A 338 -3.98 11.01 -4.26
CA GLY A 338 -5.04 10.68 -3.32
C GLY A 338 -4.62 10.89 -1.86
N SER A 339 -5.22 10.14 -0.95
CA SER A 339 -4.75 10.01 0.42
C SER A 339 -3.51 9.12 0.49
N GLY A 340 -2.67 9.29 1.50
CA GLY A 340 -1.60 8.36 1.77
C GLY A 340 -2.17 6.96 2.06
N ILE A 341 -3.06 6.84 3.04
CA ILE A 341 -3.78 5.60 3.36
C ILE A 341 -5.29 5.86 3.30
N PHE A 342 -6.02 5.01 2.60
CA PHE A 342 -7.47 5.04 2.53
C PHE A 342 -8.05 3.71 3.01
N VAL A 343 -8.93 3.76 4.02
CA VAL A 343 -9.62 2.61 4.59
C VAL A 343 -11.11 2.82 4.42
N ALA A 344 -11.81 1.88 3.76
CA ALA A 344 -13.22 2.09 3.47
C ALA A 344 -14.03 0.78 3.30
N ASN A 345 -15.37 0.95 3.23
CA ASN A 345 -16.30 -0.09 2.81
C ASN A 345 -16.22 -1.35 3.69
N ASP A 346 -16.55 -1.19 4.96
CA ASP A 346 -16.63 -2.25 5.96
C ASP A 346 -15.28 -2.93 6.29
N ALA A 347 -14.16 -2.25 6.01
CA ALA A 347 -12.87 -2.69 6.49
C ALA A 347 -12.81 -2.56 8.02
N ARG A 348 -12.19 -3.53 8.70
CA ARG A 348 -12.17 -3.59 10.17
C ARG A 348 -10.88 -4.20 10.70
N ASP A 349 -10.58 -3.91 11.97
CA ASP A 349 -9.39 -4.43 12.62
C ASP A 349 -8.12 -4.06 11.82
N ILE A 350 -7.94 -2.74 11.64
CA ILE A 350 -6.85 -2.18 10.86
C ILE A 350 -5.93 -1.39 11.78
N ALA A 351 -4.67 -1.75 11.81
CA ALA A 351 -3.63 -1.00 12.52
C ALA A 351 -2.79 -0.17 11.54
N ILE A 352 -2.69 1.14 11.81
CA ILE A 352 -1.88 2.09 11.02
C ILE A 352 -0.87 2.71 11.98
N THR A 353 0.39 2.24 11.92
CA THR A 353 1.37 2.56 12.96
C THR A 353 2.70 2.99 12.36
N ASP A 354 3.37 3.99 12.98
CA ASP A 354 4.72 4.44 12.64
C ASP A 354 4.91 4.84 11.16
N ASN A 355 3.88 5.33 10.46
CA ASN A 355 4.00 5.76 9.07
C ASN A 355 4.32 7.26 8.96
N LEU A 356 5.05 7.64 7.92
CA LEU A 356 5.20 9.02 7.47
C LEU A 356 4.30 9.30 6.27
N LEU A 357 3.34 10.21 6.42
CA LEU A 357 2.39 10.59 5.37
C LEU A 357 2.53 12.07 5.05
N SER A 358 3.17 12.41 3.93
CA SER A 358 3.48 13.81 3.64
C SER A 358 3.09 14.26 2.24
N GLY A 359 2.49 15.46 2.16
CA GLY A 359 2.19 16.14 0.90
C GLY A 359 1.28 15.36 -0.02
N ASN A 360 0.42 14.49 0.51
CA ASN A 360 -0.56 13.78 -0.27
C ASN A 360 -1.73 14.70 -0.64
N GLY A 361 -2.30 14.50 -1.82
CA GLY A 361 -3.22 15.47 -2.44
C GLY A 361 -4.59 15.58 -1.77
N ARG A 362 -5.05 14.52 -1.07
CA ARG A 362 -6.31 14.57 -0.32
C ARG A 362 -6.10 14.62 1.18
N GLY A 363 -5.21 13.83 1.72
CA GLY A 363 -4.94 13.80 3.14
C GLY A 363 -3.92 12.73 3.49
N GLY A 364 -3.52 12.67 4.75
CA GLY A 364 -2.65 11.62 5.26
C GLY A 364 -3.41 10.29 5.31
N VAL A 365 -4.33 10.16 6.26
CA VAL A 365 -5.18 8.97 6.45
C VAL A 365 -6.65 9.35 6.25
N SER A 366 -7.42 8.50 5.59
CA SER A 366 -8.87 8.66 5.47
C SER A 366 -9.57 7.33 5.78
N VAL A 367 -10.45 7.33 6.78
CA VAL A 367 -11.27 6.20 7.21
C VAL A 367 -12.72 6.50 6.94
N VAL A 368 -13.40 5.68 6.14
CA VAL A 368 -14.77 5.91 5.70
C VAL A 368 -15.58 4.62 5.77
N ARG A 369 -16.70 4.61 6.48
CA ARG A 369 -17.56 3.43 6.66
C ARG A 369 -16.77 2.19 7.03
N SER A 370 -16.04 2.28 8.13
CA SER A 370 -15.15 1.23 8.62
C SER A 370 -15.16 1.20 10.13
N ALA A 371 -14.65 0.12 10.73
CA ALA A 371 -14.71 -0.06 12.16
C ALA A 371 -13.39 -0.58 12.74
N CYS A 372 -13.18 -0.37 14.05
CA CYS A 372 -12.05 -0.94 14.77
C CYS A 372 -10.71 -0.58 14.10
N VAL A 373 -10.51 0.71 13.84
CA VAL A 373 -9.27 1.21 13.23
C VAL A 373 -8.44 1.94 14.28
N THR A 374 -7.19 1.53 14.41
CA THR A 374 -6.21 2.16 15.30
C THR A 374 -5.18 2.90 14.47
N ILE A 375 -4.95 4.19 14.77
CA ILE A 375 -3.99 5.06 14.08
C ILE A 375 -3.04 5.60 15.14
N THR A 376 -1.80 5.09 15.16
CA THR A 376 -0.92 5.31 16.29
C THR A 376 0.51 5.64 15.83
N ASP A 377 1.16 6.59 16.51
CA ASP A 377 2.57 6.95 16.30
C ASP A 377 2.92 7.39 14.85
N ASN A 378 1.96 7.90 14.08
CA ASN A 378 2.22 8.35 12.72
C ASN A 378 2.62 9.83 12.67
N ILE A 379 3.44 10.19 11.67
CA ILE A 379 3.76 11.57 11.32
C ILE A 379 2.94 11.96 10.09
N VAL A 380 2.00 12.88 10.24
CA VAL A 380 1.07 13.33 9.20
C VAL A 380 1.33 14.79 8.86
N LEU A 381 2.13 15.03 7.83
CA LEU A 381 2.76 16.32 7.57
C LEU A 381 2.34 16.93 6.23
N SER A 382 1.93 18.20 6.25
CA SER A 382 1.77 19.03 5.04
C SER A 382 0.92 18.41 3.94
N ASN A 383 -0.13 17.66 4.30
CA ASN A 383 -1.05 17.12 3.32
C ASN A 383 -2.00 18.23 2.81
N SER A 384 -2.44 18.11 1.55
CA SER A 384 -3.15 19.19 0.84
C SER A 384 -4.57 19.43 1.35
N GLN A 385 -5.11 18.56 2.18
CA GLN A 385 -6.41 18.72 2.83
C GLN A 385 -6.28 18.42 4.33
N VAL A 386 -6.89 17.37 4.81
CA VAL A 386 -6.96 17.01 6.24
C VAL A 386 -5.81 16.04 6.57
N GLY A 387 -5.26 16.15 7.77
CA GLY A 387 -4.29 15.16 8.25
C GLY A 387 -4.92 13.78 8.35
N ILE A 388 -5.87 13.60 9.25
CA ILE A 388 -6.64 12.35 9.43
C ILE A 388 -8.13 12.65 9.31
N LYS A 389 -8.83 11.97 8.39
CA LYS A 389 -10.27 12.09 8.18
C LYS A 389 -10.99 10.83 8.65
N LEU A 390 -11.97 10.98 9.50
CA LEU A 390 -12.85 9.93 10.01
C LEU A 390 -14.30 10.24 9.61
N ARG A 391 -14.94 9.36 8.85
CA ARG A 391 -16.29 9.58 8.36
C ARG A 391 -17.12 8.31 8.41
N ALA A 392 -18.35 8.39 8.96
CA ALA A 392 -19.29 7.28 9.04
C ALA A 392 -18.63 5.99 9.54
N SER A 393 -17.86 6.08 10.62
CA SER A 393 -17.01 4.99 11.10
C SER A 393 -17.05 4.94 12.62
N HIS A 394 -16.85 3.78 13.21
CA HIS A 394 -17.00 3.59 14.66
C HIS A 394 -15.83 2.80 15.28
N ALA A 395 -15.73 2.88 16.61
CA ALA A 395 -14.67 2.24 17.38
C ALA A 395 -13.26 2.61 16.87
N LEU A 396 -12.98 3.92 16.81
CA LEU A 396 -11.74 4.46 16.28
C LEU A 396 -10.84 4.97 17.39
N THR A 397 -9.56 4.67 17.31
CA THR A 397 -8.54 5.17 18.24
C THR A 397 -7.42 5.86 17.49
N LEU A 398 -7.17 7.12 17.85
CA LEU A 398 -6.05 7.93 17.36
C LEU A 398 -5.14 8.25 18.54
N SER A 399 -3.93 7.74 18.55
CA SER A 399 -3.04 8.01 19.68
C SER A 399 -1.62 8.32 19.25
N ARG A 400 -1.01 9.30 19.92
CA ARG A 400 0.40 9.69 19.76
C ARG A 400 0.81 10.00 18.31
N ASN A 401 -0.12 10.54 17.50
CA ASN A 401 0.23 10.98 16.15
C ASN A 401 0.69 12.44 16.17
N ASP A 402 1.65 12.76 15.32
CA ASP A 402 2.11 14.12 15.05
C ASP A 402 1.38 14.67 13.81
N LEU A 403 0.48 15.61 14.01
CA LEU A 403 -0.37 16.20 12.97
C LEU A 403 0.12 17.63 12.66
N VAL A 404 0.88 17.79 11.57
CA VAL A 404 1.69 19.00 11.37
C VAL A 404 1.40 19.66 10.04
N ALA A 405 1.09 20.96 10.07
CA ALA A 405 0.98 21.84 8.90
C ALA A 405 0.08 21.31 7.77
N ASN A 406 -0.96 20.53 8.10
CA ASN A 406 -1.93 20.11 7.08
C ASN A 406 -2.82 21.29 6.65
N ALA A 407 -3.13 21.41 5.35
CA ALA A 407 -3.88 22.53 4.81
C ALA A 407 -5.35 22.59 5.29
N GLY A 408 -5.86 21.50 5.82
CA GLY A 408 -7.13 21.40 6.54
C GLY A 408 -6.92 21.17 8.03
N ALA A 409 -7.93 20.58 8.70
CA ALA A 409 -7.82 20.18 10.09
C ALA A 409 -6.74 19.09 10.28
N GLY A 410 -6.10 19.07 11.43
CA GLY A 410 -5.25 17.94 11.83
C GLY A 410 -6.07 16.65 11.84
N VAL A 411 -7.21 16.65 12.56
CA VAL A 411 -8.21 15.58 12.55
C VAL A 411 -9.58 16.13 12.16
N SER A 412 -10.30 15.42 11.28
CA SER A 412 -11.71 15.73 10.96
C SER A 412 -12.58 14.52 11.30
N ILE A 413 -13.59 14.72 12.15
CA ILE A 413 -14.54 13.71 12.63
C ILE A 413 -15.93 14.15 12.17
N VAL A 414 -16.49 13.49 11.16
CA VAL A 414 -17.73 13.95 10.52
C VAL A 414 -18.67 12.79 10.17
N ASP A 415 -19.97 13.06 10.17
CA ASP A 415 -21.01 12.13 9.73
C ASP A 415 -20.88 10.74 10.43
N GLN A 416 -20.62 10.71 11.73
CA GLN A 416 -20.46 9.46 12.45
C GLN A 416 -21.83 8.81 12.71
N ASP A 417 -21.85 7.48 12.81
CA ASP A 417 -23.04 6.73 13.19
C ASP A 417 -23.43 7.05 14.65
N GLU A 418 -24.71 6.91 15.01
CA GLU A 418 -25.26 7.31 16.32
C GLU A 418 -24.51 6.68 17.51
N ASN A 419 -23.92 5.51 17.36
CA ASN A 419 -23.19 4.78 18.40
C ASN A 419 -21.66 4.83 18.20
N ALA A 420 -21.18 5.71 17.34
CA ALA A 420 -19.76 5.79 17.06
C ALA A 420 -19.02 6.35 18.26
N ARG A 421 -17.91 5.72 18.59
CA ARG A 421 -16.94 6.19 19.57
C ARG A 421 -15.60 6.45 18.91
N VAL A 422 -15.06 7.64 19.18
CA VAL A 422 -13.73 8.05 18.71
C VAL A 422 -12.89 8.46 19.92
N VAL A 423 -11.74 7.85 20.07
CA VAL A 423 -10.75 8.21 21.10
C VAL A 423 -9.59 8.93 20.43
N VAL A 424 -9.27 10.13 20.90
CA VAL A 424 -8.14 10.94 20.42
C VAL A 424 -7.26 11.24 21.64
N ASP A 425 -6.14 10.52 21.76
CA ASP A 425 -5.32 10.51 22.96
C ASP A 425 -3.85 10.79 22.68
N GLY A 426 -3.26 11.75 23.36
CA GLY A 426 -1.83 12.05 23.33
C GLY A 426 -1.29 12.48 21.96
N ASN A 427 -2.13 12.99 21.05
CA ASN A 427 -1.69 13.49 19.76
C ASN A 427 -1.15 14.92 19.87
N VAL A 428 -0.20 15.26 19.01
CA VAL A 428 0.39 16.60 18.90
C VAL A 428 -0.16 17.30 17.66
N PHE A 429 -0.69 18.50 17.85
CA PHE A 429 -1.24 19.34 16.79
C PHE A 429 -0.36 20.59 16.60
N THR A 430 0.15 20.82 15.39
CA THR A 430 1.01 21.97 15.12
C THR A 430 0.68 22.57 13.77
N GLY A 431 0.28 23.85 13.75
CA GLY A 431 0.17 24.66 12.53
C GLY A 431 -0.81 24.15 11.47
N ASN A 432 -1.75 23.26 11.80
CA ASN A 432 -2.85 22.91 10.90
C ASN A 432 -3.84 24.07 10.77
N LYS A 433 -4.69 24.07 9.74
CA LYS A 433 -5.75 25.08 9.63
C LYS A 433 -6.63 25.11 10.87
N SER A 434 -6.98 23.97 11.42
CA SER A 434 -7.56 23.77 12.75
C SER A 434 -7.01 22.48 13.37
N GLY A 435 -7.03 22.38 14.69
CA GLY A 435 -6.60 21.16 15.37
C GLY A 435 -7.56 20.01 15.06
N ILE A 436 -8.79 20.08 15.57
CA ILE A 436 -9.82 19.09 15.34
C ILE A 436 -11.08 19.75 14.82
N HIS A 437 -11.61 19.28 13.70
CA HIS A 437 -12.90 19.66 13.13
C HIS A 437 -13.95 18.59 13.41
N GLY A 438 -15.08 19.01 13.98
CA GLY A 438 -16.22 18.14 14.29
C GLY A 438 -17.48 18.50 13.53
N GLY A 439 -18.20 17.50 13.06
CA GLY A 439 -19.52 17.65 12.46
C GLY A 439 -20.31 16.34 12.51
N ALA A 440 -21.49 16.34 13.14
CA ALA A 440 -22.33 15.17 13.36
C ALA A 440 -21.53 13.98 13.96
N ALA A 441 -20.85 14.23 15.08
CA ALA A 441 -20.12 13.22 15.83
C ALA A 441 -20.96 12.70 17.00
N SER A 442 -20.82 11.40 17.35
CA SER A 442 -21.50 10.81 18.50
C SER A 442 -20.73 11.03 19.80
N GLU A 443 -19.81 10.16 20.13
CA GLU A 443 -18.97 10.28 21.32
C GLU A 443 -17.53 10.48 20.92
N VAL A 444 -16.90 11.57 21.36
CA VAL A 444 -15.49 11.84 21.13
C VAL A 444 -14.81 12.10 22.47
N ALA A 445 -13.86 11.25 22.83
CA ALA A 445 -13.01 11.41 23.99
C ALA A 445 -11.66 12.02 23.58
N LEU A 446 -11.37 13.21 24.10
CA LEU A 446 -10.10 13.91 23.91
C LEU A 446 -9.29 13.82 25.19
N THR A 447 -8.12 13.16 25.16
CA THR A 447 -7.29 12.97 26.35
C THR A 447 -5.84 13.32 26.03
N ALA A 448 -5.20 14.07 26.91
CA ALA A 448 -3.76 14.34 26.87
C ALA A 448 -3.20 14.86 25.53
N ASN A 449 -4.05 15.44 24.66
CA ASN A 449 -3.57 15.99 23.40
C ASN A 449 -2.84 17.32 23.60
N ASP A 450 -1.77 17.53 22.85
CA ASP A 450 -1.00 18.76 22.85
C ASP A 450 -1.40 19.66 21.67
N PHE A 451 -1.97 20.83 22.02
CA PHE A 451 -2.33 21.89 21.09
C PHE A 451 -1.43 23.12 21.21
N SER A 452 -0.33 23.05 21.93
CA SER A 452 0.53 24.22 22.19
C SER A 452 1.08 24.85 20.92
N GLY A 453 1.35 24.03 19.89
CA GLY A 453 1.76 24.46 18.56
C GLY A 453 0.60 24.78 17.59
N GLN A 454 -0.66 24.60 18.03
CA GLN A 454 -1.84 24.78 17.18
C GLN A 454 -2.47 26.14 17.36
N SER A 455 -2.36 27.00 16.36
CA SER A 455 -2.96 28.35 16.35
C SER A 455 -3.46 28.68 14.94
N PRO A 456 -4.55 29.46 14.79
CA PRO A 456 -5.37 30.05 15.87
C PRO A 456 -6.52 29.15 16.34
N ILE A 457 -6.87 28.08 15.61
CA ILE A 457 -8.10 27.30 15.84
C ILE A 457 -7.74 25.93 16.43
N LEU A 458 -8.12 25.69 17.69
CA LEU A 458 -7.91 24.41 18.37
C LEU A 458 -8.99 23.41 17.97
N LEU A 459 -10.26 23.79 18.16
CA LEU A 459 -11.44 23.02 17.79
C LEU A 459 -12.30 23.84 16.84
N ASP A 460 -12.90 23.19 15.84
CA ASP A 460 -13.68 23.81 14.77
C ASP A 460 -14.99 23.06 14.52
N GLY A 461 -15.92 23.67 13.77
CA GLY A 461 -17.24 23.12 13.51
C GLY A 461 -18.08 23.00 14.78
N GLU A 462 -18.77 21.88 14.95
CA GLU A 462 -19.61 21.60 16.14
C GLU A 462 -18.81 21.47 17.43
N PHE A 463 -17.48 21.32 17.34
CA PHE A 463 -16.61 21.24 18.52
C PHE A 463 -16.14 22.61 19.01
N ALA A 464 -16.32 23.70 18.26
CA ALA A 464 -15.88 25.04 18.63
C ALA A 464 -16.39 25.49 20.04
N PRO A 465 -17.65 25.21 20.47
CA PRO A 465 -18.12 25.57 21.79
C PRO A 465 -17.37 24.91 22.96
N TYR A 466 -16.65 23.82 22.70
CA TYR A 466 -15.91 23.10 23.74
C TYR A 466 -14.48 23.61 23.99
N VAL A 467 -13.99 24.61 23.22
CA VAL A 467 -12.66 25.21 23.41
C VAL A 467 -12.42 25.69 24.85
N PRO A 468 -13.35 26.40 25.53
CA PRO A 468 -13.15 26.79 26.95
C PRO A 468 -13.00 25.60 27.89
N HIS A 469 -13.65 24.48 27.62
CA HIS A 469 -13.54 23.25 28.41
C HIS A 469 -12.18 22.59 28.17
N LEU A 470 -11.73 22.53 26.91
CA LEU A 470 -10.41 22.01 26.54
C LEU A 470 -9.29 22.80 27.23
N LEU A 471 -9.35 24.13 27.23
CA LEU A 471 -8.34 24.98 27.86
C LEU A 471 -8.31 24.81 29.37
N ARG A 472 -9.47 24.63 30.02
CA ARG A 472 -9.55 24.33 31.47
C ARG A 472 -8.95 22.96 31.79
N ALA A 473 -9.26 21.95 30.98
CA ALA A 473 -8.69 20.63 31.13
C ALA A 473 -7.16 20.66 30.98
N ALA A 474 -6.64 21.40 30.01
CA ALA A 474 -5.20 21.56 29.80
C ALA A 474 -4.47 22.27 30.97
N ALA A 475 -5.16 23.16 31.68
CA ALA A 475 -4.62 23.85 32.85
C ALA A 475 -4.66 23.00 34.15
N GLY A 476 -5.33 21.86 34.13
CA GLY A 476 -5.46 20.96 35.27
C GLY A 476 -4.16 20.20 35.61
N SER A 477 -3.90 20.01 36.91
CA SER A 477 -2.66 19.36 37.38
C SER A 477 -2.70 17.82 37.38
N ASN A 478 -3.92 17.22 37.27
CA ASN A 478 -4.11 15.77 37.35
C ASN A 478 -4.46 15.18 35.99
N ALA A 479 -4.05 13.95 35.72
CA ALA A 479 -4.34 13.24 34.46
C ALA A 479 -5.83 13.15 34.13
N ASP A 480 -6.69 12.89 35.13
CA ASP A 480 -8.16 12.83 34.98
C ASP A 480 -8.77 14.18 34.61
N SER A 481 -8.13 15.30 35.00
CA SER A 481 -8.58 16.64 34.65
C SER A 481 -8.24 17.05 33.22
N ARG A 482 -7.42 16.26 32.49
CA ARG A 482 -7.02 16.51 31.09
C ARG A 482 -7.92 15.81 30.06
N ALA A 483 -8.97 15.13 30.50
CA ALA A 483 -9.93 14.46 29.64
C ALA A 483 -11.13 15.37 29.34
N LEU A 484 -11.52 15.46 28.07
CA LEU A 484 -12.75 16.11 27.63
C LEU A 484 -13.56 15.14 26.79
N THR A 485 -14.79 14.83 27.23
CA THR A 485 -15.70 14.03 26.40
C THR A 485 -16.74 14.95 25.77
N ILE A 486 -16.87 14.85 24.46
CA ILE A 486 -17.86 15.57 23.66
C ILE A 486 -18.93 14.55 23.27
N HIS A 487 -20.20 14.83 23.67
CA HIS A 487 -21.36 14.03 23.28
C HIS A 487 -22.20 14.84 22.30
N ALA A 488 -22.24 14.41 21.04
CA ALA A 488 -23.09 15.03 20.02
C ALA A 488 -24.51 14.44 20.01
N ASN A 489 -24.67 13.15 20.37
CA ASN A 489 -25.96 12.48 20.54
C ASN A 489 -25.87 11.40 21.62
N THR A 490 -26.85 11.38 22.54
CA THR A 490 -26.94 10.36 23.59
C THR A 490 -27.79 9.19 23.11
N SER A 491 -27.26 8.32 22.32
CA SER A 491 -27.85 7.01 22.04
C SER A 491 -27.46 6.01 23.12
N SER A 492 -28.43 5.22 23.60
CA SER A 492 -28.24 4.21 24.64
C SER A 492 -27.74 2.86 24.12
N ALA A 493 -27.28 2.78 22.88
CA ALA A 493 -26.81 1.53 22.33
C ALA A 493 -25.37 1.23 22.78
N ASP A 494 -25.10 -0.03 23.05
CA ASP A 494 -23.78 -0.49 23.47
C ASP A 494 -22.71 -0.20 22.38
N PRO A 495 -21.51 0.24 22.77
CA PRO A 495 -20.43 0.46 21.83
C PRO A 495 -20.05 -0.85 21.12
N VAL A 496 -19.72 -0.75 19.84
CA VAL A 496 -19.28 -1.90 19.06
C VAL A 496 -18.02 -2.51 19.68
N ASP A 497 -18.09 -3.79 20.03
CA ASP A 497 -16.95 -4.54 20.55
C ASP A 497 -16.05 -5.02 19.38
N CYS A 498 -14.82 -4.50 19.34
CA CYS A 498 -13.83 -4.88 18.33
C CYS A 498 -13.22 -6.27 18.55
N LYS A 499 -13.49 -6.90 19.69
CA LYS A 499 -12.91 -8.21 20.05
C LYS A 499 -13.73 -9.41 19.60
N THR A 500 -14.95 -9.22 19.10
CA THR A 500 -15.85 -10.31 18.68
C THR A 500 -15.83 -10.46 17.14
N GLY A 501 -14.75 -10.95 16.61
CA GLY A 501 -14.57 -11.20 15.18
C GLY A 501 -13.50 -12.25 14.91
N SER A 502 -13.60 -13.43 15.57
CA SER A 502 -12.84 -14.64 15.23
C SER A 502 -13.71 -15.59 14.43
#